data_7d87c78e6df2e78c81942c5a2f04555b
#
_entry.id   7d87c78e6df2e78c81942c5a2f04555b
#
_cell.length_a   1.000
_cell.length_b   1.000
_cell.length_c   1.000
_cell.angle_alpha   90.00
_cell.angle_beta   90.00
_cell.angle_gamma   90.00
#
_symmetry.space_group_name_H-M   'P 1'
#
loop_
_entity.id
_entity.type
_entity.pdbx_description
1 polymer ?
#
loop_
_entity_poly.entity_id
_entity_poly.type
_entity_poly.pdbx_seq_one_letter_code
_entity_poly.pdbx_strand_id
1 'polypeptide(L)'
;AKTCSDENPSYVSACPSGQTCTDTFTTPCGNTCCKSCKNEDCYYKVSVEERIGNTSATKIFVASLDSHKWSHPAISVTIRIWVNTQSGGGNYRAVTATIPVGSQSGSGSLTLSNSDDFYSDWYIESVSPSSYDYGNGTTCTVSF
;
A
#
# COMPACT_ATOMS: atom_id res chain seq x y z
N ALA A 1 -12.65 32.97 -26.18
CA ALA A 1 -11.30 32.40 -26.03
C ALA A 1 -11.30 30.96 -26.50
N LYS A 2 -10.26 30.55 -27.17
CA LYS A 2 -10.11 29.16 -27.62
C LYS A 2 -9.66 28.28 -26.48
N THR A 3 -10.16 27.03 -26.44
CA THR A 3 -9.68 25.97 -25.55
C THR A 3 -8.45 25.30 -26.16
N CYS A 4 -7.81 24.43 -25.40
CA CYS A 4 -6.66 23.67 -25.93
C CYS A 4 -7.02 22.83 -27.14
N SER A 5 -8.16 22.12 -27.11
CA SER A 5 -8.62 21.29 -28.22
C SER A 5 -9.09 22.11 -29.43
N ASP A 6 -9.53 23.34 -29.23
CA ASP A 6 -9.86 24.26 -30.32
C ASP A 6 -8.62 24.66 -31.12
N GLU A 7 -7.48 24.82 -30.43
CA GLU A 7 -6.22 25.19 -31.06
C GLU A 7 -5.59 23.96 -31.75
N ASN A 8 -5.71 22.79 -31.15
CA ASN A 8 -5.26 21.52 -31.72
C ASN A 8 -6.01 20.34 -31.07
N PRO A 9 -6.69 19.48 -31.85
CA PRO A 9 -7.45 18.36 -31.30
C PRO A 9 -6.66 17.36 -30.46
N SER A 10 -5.33 17.30 -30.63
CA SER A 10 -4.48 16.42 -29.82
C SER A 10 -4.06 17.03 -28.49
N TYR A 11 -4.40 18.29 -28.22
CA TYR A 11 -4.08 18.95 -26.97
C TYR A 11 -5.22 18.87 -25.99
N VAL A 12 -4.89 18.76 -24.70
CA VAL A 12 -5.88 18.76 -23.63
C VAL A 12 -5.51 19.78 -22.57
N SER A 13 -6.50 20.35 -21.91
CA SER A 13 -6.27 21.31 -20.82
C SER A 13 -5.88 20.63 -19.52
N ALA A 14 -6.26 19.36 -19.35
CA ALA A 14 -5.91 18.54 -18.19
C ALA A 14 -5.91 17.07 -18.60
N CYS A 15 -5.09 16.27 -17.95
CA CYS A 15 -5.07 14.84 -18.19
C CYS A 15 -6.28 14.17 -17.54
N PRO A 16 -6.74 13.01 -18.06
CA PRO A 16 -7.78 12.23 -17.41
C PRO A 16 -7.38 11.82 -15.99
N SER A 17 -8.36 11.47 -15.20
CA SER A 17 -8.12 10.97 -13.83
C SER A 17 -7.17 9.78 -13.86
N GLY A 18 -6.19 9.77 -12.97
CA GLY A 18 -5.17 8.71 -12.91
C GLY A 18 -3.99 8.92 -13.85
N GLN A 19 -3.97 10.02 -14.59
CA GLN A 19 -2.85 10.35 -15.46
C GLN A 19 -2.21 11.67 -15.09
N THR A 20 -0.92 11.80 -15.38
CA THR A 20 -0.13 13.00 -15.12
C THR A 20 0.38 13.57 -16.44
N CYS A 21 0.33 14.89 -16.55
CA CYS A 21 0.90 15.57 -17.71
C CYS A 21 2.43 15.57 -17.63
N THR A 22 3.07 15.06 -18.68
CA THR A 22 4.52 15.01 -18.76
C THR A 22 5.12 16.11 -19.66
N ASP A 23 4.27 16.83 -20.38
CA ASP A 23 4.73 17.88 -21.30
C ASP A 23 3.67 18.98 -21.35
N THR A 24 3.89 20.04 -20.61
CA THR A 24 3.03 21.24 -20.60
C THR A 24 3.64 22.35 -21.44
N PHE A 25 2.78 23.16 -22.06
CA PHE A 25 3.20 24.32 -22.85
C PHE A 25 2.10 25.36 -22.88
N THR A 26 2.47 26.60 -23.22
CA THR A 26 1.50 27.69 -23.37
C THR A 26 1.29 27.96 -24.86
N THR A 27 0.02 27.99 -25.26
CA THR A 27 -0.36 28.28 -26.64
C THR A 27 -0.30 29.77 -26.95
N PRO A 28 -0.33 30.18 -28.24
CA PRO A 28 -0.40 31.58 -28.61
C PRO A 28 -1.60 32.33 -28.04
N CYS A 29 -2.70 31.63 -27.77
CA CYS A 29 -3.90 32.22 -27.15
C CYS A 29 -3.81 32.32 -25.61
N GLY A 30 -2.67 31.95 -25.02
CA GLY A 30 -2.44 32.03 -23.58
C GLY A 30 -2.95 30.83 -22.77
N ASN A 31 -3.39 29.74 -23.41
CA ASN A 31 -3.81 28.54 -22.73
C ASN A 31 -2.60 27.66 -22.34
N THR A 32 -2.62 27.15 -21.12
CA THR A 32 -1.67 26.10 -20.71
C THR A 32 -2.28 24.75 -21.04
N CYS A 33 -1.60 24.00 -21.93
CA CYS A 33 -2.10 22.73 -22.45
C CYS A 33 -1.11 21.60 -22.20
N CYS A 34 -1.62 20.38 -22.26
CA CYS A 34 -0.81 19.17 -22.12
C CYS A 34 -0.71 18.46 -23.45
N LYS A 35 0.52 18.15 -23.88
CA LYS A 35 0.79 17.35 -25.09
C LYS A 35 0.77 15.85 -24.82
N SER A 36 1.15 15.44 -23.62
CA SER A 36 1.37 14.04 -23.32
C SER A 36 0.91 13.71 -21.91
N CYS A 37 -0.02 12.76 -21.80
CA CYS A 37 -0.49 12.23 -20.55
C CYS A 37 0.04 10.81 -20.35
N LYS A 38 0.55 10.53 -19.17
CA LYS A 38 0.99 9.19 -18.77
C LYS A 38 0.26 8.74 -17.53
N ASN A 39 0.05 7.43 -17.41
CA ASN A 39 -0.50 6.86 -16.18
C ASN A 39 0.40 7.18 -15.00
N GLU A 40 -0.21 7.58 -13.88
CA GLU A 40 0.52 7.76 -12.63
C GLU A 40 1.06 6.41 -12.16
N ASP A 41 2.27 6.45 -11.56
CA ASP A 41 2.81 5.28 -10.88
C ASP A 41 1.91 4.98 -9.68
N CYS A 42 1.36 3.78 -9.65
CA CYS A 42 0.56 3.31 -8.55
C CYS A 42 1.38 2.37 -7.69
N TYR A 43 1.67 2.78 -6.46
CA TYR A 43 2.36 1.92 -5.52
C TYR A 43 1.94 2.24 -4.09
N TYR A 44 1.95 1.21 -3.27
CA TYR A 44 1.76 1.32 -1.84
C TYR A 44 2.97 0.78 -1.12
N LYS A 45 3.32 1.43 -0.02
CA LYS A 45 4.29 0.89 0.92
C LYS A 45 3.56 0.53 2.21
N VAL A 46 3.73 -0.71 2.64
CA VAL A 46 3.14 -1.23 3.86
C VAL A 46 4.11 -0.99 5.01
N SER A 47 3.61 -0.45 6.10
CA SER A 47 4.32 -0.38 7.37
C SER A 47 3.56 -1.18 8.42
N VAL A 48 4.27 -1.67 9.42
CA VAL A 48 3.69 -2.46 10.49
C VAL A 48 4.08 -1.86 11.82
N GLU A 49 3.09 -1.66 12.69
CA GLU A 49 3.26 -1.22 14.06
C GLU A 49 2.89 -2.35 15.01
N GLU A 50 3.74 -2.58 16.00
CA GLU A 50 3.49 -3.55 17.06
C GLU A 50 2.73 -2.90 18.19
N ARG A 51 1.69 -3.57 18.66
CA ARG A 51 0.90 -3.14 19.82
C ARG A 51 0.74 -4.26 20.82
N ILE A 52 0.57 -3.89 22.09
CA ILE A 52 0.28 -4.83 23.16
C ILE A 52 -1.22 -5.13 23.14
N GLY A 53 -1.57 -6.42 23.19
CA GLY A 53 -2.95 -6.86 23.26
C GLY A 53 -3.53 -6.73 24.67
N ASN A 54 -4.70 -7.35 24.87
CA ASN A 54 -5.43 -7.32 26.15
C ASN A 54 -4.67 -8.02 27.28
N THR A 55 -3.77 -8.93 26.93
CA THR A 55 -2.91 -9.64 27.88
C THR A 55 -1.47 -9.57 27.42
N SER A 56 -0.52 -9.81 28.33
CA SER A 56 0.90 -9.88 27.97
C SER A 56 1.23 -11.04 27.03
N ALA A 57 0.33 -11.99 26.91
CA ALA A 57 0.47 -13.13 26.01
C ALA A 57 -0.03 -12.85 24.58
N THR A 58 -0.55 -11.64 24.31
CA THR A 58 -1.10 -11.29 23.00
C THR A 58 -0.34 -10.10 22.42
N LYS A 59 0.13 -10.26 21.19
CA LYS A 59 0.67 -9.16 20.38
C LYS A 59 -0.22 -8.87 19.20
N ILE A 60 -0.42 -7.60 18.92
CA ILE A 60 -1.20 -7.11 17.80
C ILE A 60 -0.26 -6.40 16.84
N PHE A 61 -0.36 -6.73 15.56
CA PHE A 61 0.36 -6.03 14.49
C PHE A 61 -0.64 -5.28 13.64
N VAL A 62 -0.43 -3.99 13.49
CA VAL A 62 -1.26 -3.14 12.64
C VAL A 62 -0.48 -2.83 11.38
N ALA A 63 -0.97 -3.32 10.25
CA ALA A 63 -0.43 -3.01 8.94
C ALA A 63 -1.16 -1.80 8.38
N SER A 64 -0.43 -0.89 7.77
CA SER A 64 -0.98 0.35 7.20
C SER A 64 -0.35 0.63 5.86
N LEU A 65 -1.16 1.20 4.96
CA LEU A 65 -0.68 1.75 3.70
C LEU A 65 -0.25 3.19 3.90
N ASP A 66 0.79 3.61 3.21
CA ASP A 66 1.33 4.97 3.29
C ASP A 66 0.42 6.03 2.66
N SER A 67 -0.56 5.60 1.87
CA SER A 67 -1.53 6.51 1.26
C SER A 67 -2.85 5.77 1.02
N HIS A 68 -3.90 6.52 0.68
CA HIS A 68 -5.20 5.98 0.31
C HIS A 68 -5.67 6.59 -1.03
N LYS A 69 -4.71 6.79 -1.93
CA LYS A 69 -4.94 7.47 -3.20
C LYS A 69 -5.62 6.59 -4.24
N TRP A 70 -5.33 5.29 -4.22
CA TRP A 70 -5.87 4.34 -5.19
C TRP A 70 -6.72 3.29 -4.50
N SER A 71 -7.67 2.74 -5.23
CA SER A 71 -8.40 1.56 -4.75
C SER A 71 -7.46 0.34 -4.73
N HIS A 72 -7.72 -0.60 -3.83
CA HIS A 72 -6.91 -1.79 -3.68
C HIS A 72 -7.78 -2.98 -3.26
N PRO A 73 -7.37 -4.21 -3.60
CA PRO A 73 -7.98 -5.41 -3.04
C PRO A 73 -7.59 -5.57 -1.57
N ALA A 74 -8.13 -6.57 -0.91
CA ALA A 74 -7.65 -6.93 0.42
C ALA A 74 -6.16 -7.30 0.35
N ILE A 75 -5.35 -6.72 1.23
CA ILE A 75 -3.91 -6.92 1.28
C ILE A 75 -3.58 -7.69 2.55
N SER A 76 -2.95 -8.85 2.39
CA SER A 76 -2.51 -9.66 3.51
C SER A 76 -1.01 -9.46 3.73
N VAL A 77 -0.65 -9.11 4.95
CA VAL A 77 0.73 -8.89 5.36
C VAL A 77 1.13 -10.02 6.29
N THR A 78 2.11 -10.80 5.90
CA THR A 78 2.62 -11.91 6.71
C THR A 78 3.83 -11.42 7.50
N ILE A 79 3.74 -11.56 8.82
CA ILE A 79 4.75 -11.13 9.77
C ILE A 79 5.28 -12.37 10.48
N ARG A 80 6.60 -12.44 10.64
CA ARG A 80 7.26 -13.48 11.42
C ARG A 80 7.74 -12.88 12.73
N ILE A 81 7.36 -13.48 13.83
CA ILE A 81 7.79 -13.09 15.17
C ILE A 81 8.45 -14.25 15.87
N TRP A 82 9.57 -13.98 16.54
CA TRP A 82 10.28 -14.98 17.31
C TRP A 82 9.56 -15.21 18.64
N VAL A 83 9.33 -16.46 18.95
CA VAL A 83 8.69 -16.89 20.20
C VAL A 83 9.62 -17.84 20.92
N ASN A 84 9.97 -17.52 22.17
CA ASN A 84 10.72 -18.42 23.04
C ASN A 84 9.78 -19.46 23.63
N THR A 85 10.21 -20.70 23.57
CA THR A 85 9.44 -21.82 24.13
C THR A 85 9.94 -22.21 25.51
N GLN A 86 9.06 -22.78 26.31
CA GLN A 86 9.37 -23.23 27.65
C GLN A 86 10.45 -24.29 27.70
N SER A 87 10.57 -25.10 26.66
CA SER A 87 11.56 -26.18 26.60
C SER A 87 12.97 -25.71 26.27
N GLY A 88 13.18 -24.41 26.14
CA GLY A 88 14.47 -23.82 25.71
C GLY A 88 14.57 -23.79 24.20
N GLY A 89 15.00 -22.73 23.64
CA GLY A 89 15.00 -22.48 22.21
C GLY A 89 13.80 -21.66 21.83
N GLY A 90 13.57 -21.51 20.53
CA GLY A 90 12.49 -20.67 20.03
C GLY A 90 12.22 -20.98 18.57
N ASN A 91 11.20 -20.31 18.06
CA ASN A 91 10.80 -20.48 16.67
C ASN A 91 10.06 -19.23 16.19
N TYR A 92 10.12 -19.00 14.89
CA TYR A 92 9.31 -17.96 14.30
C TYR A 92 7.88 -18.46 14.13
N ARG A 93 6.92 -17.60 14.50
CA ARG A 93 5.50 -17.80 14.26
C ARG A 93 5.00 -16.81 13.25
N ALA A 94 4.05 -17.21 12.42
CA ALA A 94 3.44 -16.36 11.41
C ALA A 94 2.20 -15.66 11.97
N VAL A 95 2.10 -14.37 11.70
CA VAL A 95 0.91 -13.57 11.98
C VAL A 95 0.49 -12.92 10.67
N THR A 96 -0.79 -12.99 10.35
CA THR A 96 -1.32 -12.32 9.16
C THR A 96 -2.16 -11.12 9.58
N ALA A 97 -1.75 -9.93 9.14
CA ALA A 97 -2.54 -8.72 9.26
C ALA A 97 -3.16 -8.43 7.90
N THR A 98 -4.48 -8.30 7.86
CA THR A 98 -5.19 -8.08 6.61
C THR A 98 -5.74 -6.66 6.58
N ILE A 99 -5.37 -5.92 5.52
CA ILE A 99 -5.93 -4.61 5.23
C ILE A 99 -7.14 -4.83 4.34
N PRO A 100 -8.36 -4.57 4.81
CA PRO A 100 -9.56 -4.81 4.02
C PRO A 100 -9.64 -3.93 2.78
N VAL A 101 -10.43 -4.35 1.81
CA VAL A 101 -10.73 -3.55 0.61
C VAL A 101 -11.22 -2.16 1.04
N GLY A 102 -10.62 -1.12 0.46
CA GLY A 102 -11.02 0.26 0.75
C GLY A 102 -10.57 0.82 2.09
N SER A 103 -9.82 0.06 2.88
CA SER A 103 -9.28 0.50 4.16
C SER A 103 -7.79 0.82 4.04
N GLN A 104 -7.30 1.72 4.89
CA GLN A 104 -5.89 2.09 4.91
C GLN A 104 -5.09 1.23 5.89
N SER A 105 -5.74 0.55 6.80
CA SER A 105 -5.07 -0.28 7.80
C SER A 105 -5.88 -1.51 8.16
N GLY A 106 -5.22 -2.47 8.72
CA GLY A 106 -5.82 -3.68 9.26
C GLY A 106 -4.88 -4.32 10.26
N SER A 107 -5.37 -5.26 11.04
CA SER A 107 -4.58 -5.86 12.10
C SER A 107 -4.64 -7.38 12.08
N GLY A 108 -3.63 -7.97 12.71
CA GLY A 108 -3.60 -9.37 13.03
C GLY A 108 -3.00 -9.53 14.42
N SER A 109 -3.28 -10.64 15.08
CA SER A 109 -2.79 -10.88 16.42
C SER A 109 -2.30 -12.31 16.60
N LEU A 110 -1.41 -12.47 17.58
CA LEU A 110 -0.94 -13.77 18.01
C LEU A 110 -1.04 -13.83 19.52
N THR A 111 -1.72 -14.87 20.03
CA THR A 111 -1.82 -15.15 21.46
C THR A 111 -1.00 -16.38 21.76
N LEU A 112 -0.10 -16.25 22.74
CA LEU A 112 0.71 -17.37 23.22
C LEU A 112 -0.06 -18.19 24.25
N SER A 113 0.25 -19.47 24.30
CA SER A 113 -0.26 -20.38 25.32
C SER A 113 0.81 -20.63 26.38
N ASN A 114 0.37 -20.78 27.65
CA ASN A 114 1.23 -21.15 28.79
C ASN A 114 2.38 -20.16 28.99
N SER A 115 3.58 -20.66 29.13
CA SER A 115 4.80 -19.92 29.48
C SER A 115 5.69 -19.57 28.30
N ASP A 116 5.18 -19.70 27.09
CA ASP A 116 5.88 -19.19 25.91
C ASP A 116 5.93 -17.65 25.97
N ASP A 117 7.05 -17.06 25.57
CA ASP A 117 7.26 -15.64 25.61
C ASP A 117 7.58 -15.06 24.24
N PHE A 118 7.07 -13.87 23.97
CA PHE A 118 7.47 -13.12 22.80
C PHE A 118 8.90 -12.61 22.95
N TYR A 119 9.64 -12.71 21.88
CA TYR A 119 10.90 -12.06 21.72
C TYR A 119 10.70 -10.76 20.95
N SER A 120 11.59 -9.79 21.12
CA SER A 120 11.44 -8.49 20.44
C SER A 120 11.71 -8.54 18.94
N ASP A 121 12.18 -9.65 18.43
CA ASP A 121 12.56 -9.82 17.03
C ASP A 121 11.37 -10.22 16.18
N TRP A 122 11.05 -9.39 15.20
CA TRP A 122 10.03 -9.70 14.19
C TRP A 122 10.36 -8.97 12.90
N TYR A 123 9.82 -9.46 11.80
CA TYR A 123 9.98 -8.85 10.50
C TYR A 123 8.78 -9.12 9.60
N ILE A 124 8.61 -8.28 8.58
CA ILE A 124 7.61 -8.52 7.53
C ILE A 124 8.21 -9.50 6.55
N GLU A 125 7.56 -10.66 6.38
CA GLU A 125 8.00 -11.68 5.45
C GLU A 125 7.54 -11.40 4.04
N SER A 126 6.26 -11.05 3.86
CA SER A 126 5.67 -10.87 2.55
C SER A 126 4.36 -10.09 2.62
N VAL A 127 3.97 -9.57 1.48
CA VAL A 127 2.64 -8.99 1.26
C VAL A 127 1.98 -9.67 0.07
N SER A 128 0.67 -9.83 0.12
CA SER A 128 -0.11 -10.45 -0.94
C SER A 128 -1.42 -9.71 -1.15
N PRO A 129 -1.75 -9.27 -2.37
CA PRO A 129 -0.92 -9.35 -3.57
C PRO A 129 0.26 -8.38 -3.51
N SER A 130 1.37 -8.71 -4.16
CA SER A 130 2.51 -7.80 -4.32
C SER A 130 2.31 -6.84 -5.50
N SER A 131 1.36 -7.14 -6.35
CA SER A 131 0.92 -6.27 -7.44
C SER A 131 -0.50 -6.64 -7.84
N TYR A 132 -1.22 -5.69 -8.39
CA TYR A 132 -2.58 -5.93 -8.90
C TYR A 132 -2.90 -4.96 -10.02
N ASP A 133 -3.87 -5.33 -10.85
CA ASP A 133 -4.34 -4.49 -11.94
C ASP A 133 -5.33 -3.44 -11.40
N TYR A 134 -4.95 -2.18 -11.49
CA TYR A 134 -5.80 -1.06 -11.09
C TYR A 134 -6.88 -0.74 -12.14
N GLY A 135 -6.58 -1.03 -13.40
CA GLY A 135 -7.41 -0.69 -14.56
C GLY A 135 -6.68 0.24 -15.52
N ASN A 136 -7.21 0.37 -16.73
CA ASN A 136 -6.66 1.24 -17.78
C ASN A 136 -5.18 0.98 -18.09
N GLY A 137 -4.73 -0.27 -17.97
CA GLY A 137 -3.34 -0.63 -18.20
C GLY A 137 -2.37 -0.25 -17.09
N THR A 138 -2.88 0.16 -15.93
CA THR A 138 -2.06 0.53 -14.77
C THR A 138 -1.96 -0.64 -13.80
N THR A 139 -0.74 -0.99 -13.43
CA THR A 139 -0.46 -1.99 -12.40
C THR A 139 -0.01 -1.29 -11.13
N CYS A 140 -0.63 -1.62 -10.01
CA CYS A 140 -0.23 -1.14 -8.70
C CYS A 140 0.71 -2.15 -8.05
N THR A 141 1.76 -1.65 -7.41
CA THR A 141 2.75 -2.47 -6.70
C THR A 141 2.60 -2.25 -5.20
N VAL A 142 2.66 -3.32 -4.43
CA VAL A 142 2.61 -3.27 -2.97
C VAL A 142 3.95 -3.77 -2.45
N SER A 143 4.66 -2.93 -1.71
CA SER A 143 5.97 -3.24 -1.12
C SER A 143 5.97 -2.97 0.38
N PHE A 144 7.04 -3.38 1.04
CA PHE A 144 7.22 -3.14 2.48
C PHE A 144 8.64 -2.76 2.84
#